data_eeb1f88beaf06111b65bd6932021d50a
#
_entry.id   eeb1f88beaf06111b65bd6932021d50a
#
_cell.length_a   1.000
_cell.length_b   1.000
_cell.length_c   1.000
_cell.angle_alpha   90.00
_cell.angle_beta   90.00
_cell.angle_gamma   90.00
#
_symmetry.space_group_name_H-M   'P 1'
#
loop_
_entity.id
_entity.type
_entity.pdbx_description
1 polymer ?
#
loop_
_entity_poly.entity_id
_entity_poly.type
_entity_poly.pdbx_seq_one_letter_code
_entity_poly.pdbx_strand_id
1 'polypeptide(L)' 'MDKPFPAYQGDDPYIFVGYAHDDADLVFPEMQRLRDAGFNVWYD' A
#
# COMPACT_ATOMS: atom_id res chain seq x y z
N MET A 1 -12.13 -2.89 -7.86
CA MET A 1 -10.75 -3.33 -8.10
C MET A 1 -10.20 -3.98 -6.85
N ASP A 2 -9.52 -5.10 -7.02
CA ASP A 2 -8.96 -5.84 -5.88
C ASP A 2 -7.72 -5.15 -5.33
N LYS A 3 -7.63 -5.13 -4.00
CA LYS A 3 -6.46 -4.57 -3.34
C LYS A 3 -5.28 -5.53 -3.47
N PRO A 4 -4.03 -5.00 -3.60
CA PRO A 4 -2.86 -5.86 -3.84
C PRO A 4 -2.45 -6.69 -2.62
N PHE A 5 -2.73 -6.20 -1.41
CA PHE A 5 -2.41 -6.87 -0.16
C PHE A 5 -3.18 -6.19 0.96
N PRO A 6 -3.35 -6.86 2.12
CA PRO A 6 -3.99 -6.22 3.27
C PRO A 6 -3.17 -5.04 3.80
N ALA A 7 -3.84 -3.94 4.15
CA ALA A 7 -3.16 -2.80 4.77
C ALA A 7 -2.52 -3.22 6.09
N TYR A 8 -1.31 -2.71 6.36
CA TYR A 8 -0.59 -3.01 7.59
C TYR A 8 -1.37 -2.51 8.81
N GLN A 9 -1.45 -3.31 9.86
CA GLN A 9 -2.18 -2.98 11.07
C GLN A 9 -1.40 -3.24 12.36
N GLY A 10 -0.09 -3.31 12.27
CA GLY A 10 0.76 -3.52 13.44
C GLY A 10 1.14 -2.23 14.14
N ASP A 11 2.04 -2.37 15.14
CA ASP A 11 2.51 -1.23 15.93
C ASP A 11 3.86 -0.69 15.48
N ASP A 12 4.48 -1.32 14.50
CA ASP A 12 5.76 -0.88 13.97
C ASP A 12 5.58 0.31 13.02
N PRO A 13 6.64 1.08 12.76
CA PRO A 13 6.55 2.16 11.77
C PRO A 13 6.06 1.66 10.41
N TYR A 14 5.29 2.49 9.74
CA TYR A 14 4.74 2.14 8.44
C TYR A 14 4.66 3.35 7.53
N ILE A 15 4.53 3.08 6.23
CA ILE A 15 4.34 4.11 5.21
C ILE A 15 2.85 4.23 4.95
N PHE A 16 2.33 5.45 5.04
CA PHE A 16 0.94 5.73 4.70
C PHE A 16 0.88 6.14 3.23
N VAL A 17 0.01 5.47 2.47
CA VAL A 17 -0.20 5.80 1.06
C VAL A 17 -1.62 6.29 0.86
N GLY A 18 -1.76 7.56 0.47
CA GLY A 18 -3.04 8.13 0.08
C GLY A 18 -3.12 8.21 -1.44
N TYR A 19 -4.27 7.86 -2.00
CA TYR A 19 -4.46 7.90 -3.45
C TYR A 19 -5.95 8.05 -3.79
N ALA A 20 -6.22 8.57 -4.98
CA ALA A 20 -7.57 8.58 -5.51
C ALA A 20 -7.87 7.21 -6.11
N HIS A 21 -9.11 6.74 -5.97
CA HIS A 21 -9.49 5.41 -6.47
C HIS A 21 -9.25 5.29 -7.98
N ASP A 22 -9.39 6.38 -8.73
CA ASP A 22 -9.14 6.37 -10.17
C ASP A 22 -7.67 6.10 -10.51
N ASP A 23 -6.76 6.34 -9.55
CA ASP A 23 -5.34 6.14 -9.74
C ASP A 23 -4.85 4.78 -9.24
N ALA A 24 -5.74 3.93 -8.76
CA ALA A 24 -5.37 2.64 -8.17
C ALA A 24 -4.49 1.80 -9.09
N ASP A 25 -4.76 1.80 -10.39
CA ASP A 25 -3.98 1.05 -11.37
C ASP A 25 -2.52 1.48 -11.41
N LEU A 26 -2.24 2.76 -11.11
CA LEU A 26 -0.90 3.30 -11.09
C LEU A 26 -0.24 3.14 -9.73
N VAL A 27 -1.03 3.24 -8.65
CA VAL A 27 -0.52 3.27 -7.28
C VAL A 27 -0.27 1.87 -6.73
N PHE A 28 -1.14 0.91 -7.02
CA PHE A 28 -1.03 -0.44 -6.46
C PHE A 28 0.30 -1.13 -6.78
N PRO A 29 0.81 -1.07 -8.03
CA PRO A 29 2.14 -1.64 -8.30
C PRO A 29 3.26 -1.00 -7.49
N GLU A 30 3.20 0.30 -7.25
CA GLU A 30 4.20 0.99 -6.43
C GLU A 30 4.11 0.57 -4.97
N MET A 31 2.90 0.42 -4.43
CA MET A 31 2.71 -0.09 -3.08
C MET A 31 3.26 -1.50 -2.94
N GLN A 32 3.04 -2.34 -3.94
CA GLN A 32 3.55 -3.70 -3.92
C GLN A 32 5.08 -3.72 -3.88
N ARG A 33 5.73 -2.81 -4.61
CA ARG A 33 7.19 -2.70 -4.56
C ARG A 33 7.68 -2.35 -3.17
N LEU A 34 7.01 -1.42 -2.50
CA LEU A 34 7.37 -1.03 -1.14
C LEU A 34 7.25 -2.22 -0.19
N ARG A 35 6.16 -2.94 -0.29
CA ARG A 35 5.94 -4.11 0.56
C ARG A 35 6.97 -5.20 0.27
N ASP A 36 7.26 -5.46 -0.98
CA ASP A 36 8.24 -6.48 -1.38
C ASP A 36 9.64 -6.11 -0.90
N ALA A 37 9.93 -4.83 -0.76
CA ALA A 37 11.21 -4.35 -0.23
C ALA A 37 11.28 -4.44 1.30
N GLY A 38 10.22 -4.90 1.97
CA GLY A 38 10.21 -5.10 3.41
C GLY A 38 9.57 -3.98 4.22
N PHE A 39 8.97 -2.99 3.56
CA PHE A 39 8.28 -1.91 4.27
C PHE A 39 6.87 -2.31 4.65
N ASN A 40 6.41 -1.78 5.79
CA ASN A 40 5.02 -1.89 6.19
C ASN A 40 4.24 -0.77 5.50
N VAL A 41 3.14 -1.10 4.84
CA VAL A 41 2.38 -0.13 4.04
C VAL A 41 0.93 -0.13 4.50
N TRP A 42 0.44 1.04 4.90
CA TRP A 42 -0.97 1.26 5.20
C TRP A 42 -1.59 2.11 4.10
N TYR A 43 -2.76 1.73 3.66
CA TYR A 43 -3.49 2.48 2.64
C TYR A 43 -4.99 2.30 2.86
N ASP A 44 -5.75 3.21 2.30
CA ASP A 44 -7.19 3.21 2.46
C ASP A 44 -7.90 2.51 1.29
#